data_9baca2ffbc7b1aa6d5c5d51e4bc594af
#
_entry.id   9baca2ffbc7b1aa6d5c5d51e4bc594af
#
_cell.length_a   1.000
_cell.length_b   1.000
_cell.length_c   1.000
_cell.angle_alpha   90.00
_cell.angle_beta   90.00
_cell.angle_gamma   90.00
#
_symmetry.space_group_name_H-M   'P 1'
#
loop_
_entity.id
_entity.type
_entity.pdbx_description
1 polymer ?
#
loop_
_entity_poly.entity_id
_entity_poly.type
_entity_poly.pdbx_seq_one_letter_code
_entity_poly.pdbx_strand_id
1 'polypeptide(L)'
;MMTRWLVRAAWALAVVALGCGKPSSAPTPRERDLLTHDEIVSAAREGSDLYETLLSLRPHFLEAPLGVQPGSAPRGTTVYIDSRRAGGLESLRSLTAGTVDEVRYLGPNESQSEYGPRATLVTLVIKLRRPSRTDTTFDVNNR
;
A
#
# COMPACT_ATOMS: atom_id res chain seq x y z
N MET A 1 -28.44 63.41 -12.23
CA MET A 1 -28.33 62.14 -12.97
C MET A 1 -26.95 61.46 -12.71
N MET A 2 -26.48 61.38 -11.46
CA MET A 2 -25.10 60.87 -11.15
C MET A 2 -25.06 59.89 -9.97
N THR A 3 -26.12 59.14 -9.73
CA THR A 3 -26.16 58.25 -8.54
C THR A 3 -26.47 56.78 -8.86
N ARG A 4 -26.52 56.39 -10.14
CA ARG A 4 -26.87 55.02 -10.53
C ARG A 4 -25.70 54.15 -10.98
N TRP A 5 -24.48 54.66 -10.98
CA TRP A 5 -23.28 53.95 -11.43
C TRP A 5 -22.43 53.34 -10.30
N LEU A 6 -22.62 53.76 -9.06
CA LEU A 6 -21.82 53.29 -7.92
C LEU A 6 -22.34 51.98 -7.27
N VAL A 7 -23.53 51.51 -7.63
CA VAL A 7 -24.09 50.26 -7.02
C VAL A 7 -23.75 49.02 -7.83
N ARG A 8 -23.21 49.15 -9.04
CA ARG A 8 -22.85 47.99 -9.89
C ARG A 8 -21.41 47.47 -9.70
N ALA A 9 -20.56 48.19 -8.98
CA ALA A 9 -19.17 47.81 -8.76
C ALA A 9 -18.94 46.96 -7.50
N ALA A 10 -19.95 46.78 -6.63
CA ALA A 10 -19.80 46.10 -5.35
C ALA A 10 -20.14 44.61 -5.37
N TRP A 11 -20.61 44.08 -6.50
CA TRP A 11 -21.01 42.64 -6.59
C TRP A 11 -20.02 41.75 -7.32
N ALA A 12 -18.84 42.23 -7.72
CA ALA A 12 -17.86 41.48 -8.48
C ALA A 12 -16.69 40.92 -7.62
N LEU A 13 -16.69 41.11 -6.30
CA LEU A 13 -15.56 40.78 -5.42
C LEU A 13 -15.83 39.66 -4.39
N ALA A 14 -16.92 38.90 -4.52
CA ALA A 14 -17.34 37.92 -3.53
C ALA A 14 -17.30 36.45 -4.00
N VAL A 15 -16.59 36.09 -5.07
CA VAL A 15 -16.56 34.68 -5.59
C VAL A 15 -15.13 34.16 -5.75
N VAL A 16 -14.18 34.54 -4.91
CA VAL A 16 -12.81 33.96 -4.95
C VAL A 16 -12.37 33.50 -3.56
N ALA A 17 -13.12 32.64 -2.89
CA ALA A 17 -12.64 32.03 -1.64
C ALA A 17 -13.32 30.70 -1.31
N LEU A 18 -13.38 29.75 -2.23
CA LEU A 18 -13.76 28.36 -1.91
C LEU A 18 -12.92 27.35 -2.73
N GLY A 19 -11.66 27.65 -2.91
CA GLY A 19 -10.66 26.72 -3.40
C GLY A 19 -9.85 26.17 -2.23
N CYS A 20 -10.47 25.52 -1.25
CA CYS A 20 -9.75 24.63 -0.34
C CYS A 20 -9.37 23.36 -1.10
N GLY A 21 -8.40 23.50 -2.01
CA GLY A 21 -7.62 22.36 -2.46
C GLY A 21 -6.94 21.78 -1.23
N LYS A 22 -7.33 20.58 -0.80
CA LYS A 22 -6.52 19.79 0.14
C LYS A 22 -5.09 19.83 -0.38
N PRO A 23 -4.09 20.23 0.41
CA PRO A 23 -2.71 20.07 -0.01
C PRO A 23 -2.53 18.57 -0.24
N SER A 24 -2.35 18.19 -1.50
CA SER A 24 -1.92 16.85 -1.87
C SER A 24 -0.47 16.77 -1.43
N SER A 25 -0.26 16.50 -0.13
CA SER A 25 1.06 16.21 0.40
C SER A 25 1.58 15.02 -0.38
N ALA A 26 2.69 15.18 -1.09
CA ALA A 26 3.33 14.04 -1.73
C ALA A 26 3.54 12.96 -0.66
N PRO A 27 3.15 11.70 -0.93
CA PRO A 27 3.24 10.64 0.06
C PRO A 27 4.69 10.55 0.55
N THR A 28 4.85 10.44 1.85
CA THR A 28 6.17 10.27 2.46
C THR A 28 6.80 8.97 1.94
N PRO A 29 8.14 8.82 1.93
CA PRO A 29 8.78 7.57 1.54
C PRO A 29 8.14 6.35 2.25
N ARG A 30 7.83 6.49 3.53
CA ARG A 30 7.21 5.45 4.35
C ARG A 30 5.80 5.08 3.90
N GLU A 31 5.01 6.03 3.43
CA GLU A 31 3.66 5.77 2.87
C GLU A 31 3.73 5.10 1.51
N ARG A 32 4.80 5.36 0.74
CA ARG A 32 5.01 4.69 -0.55
C ARG A 32 5.40 3.23 -0.40
N ASP A 33 6.06 2.89 0.71
CA ASP A 33 6.57 1.56 1.01
C ASP A 33 5.58 0.72 1.83
N LEU A 34 4.39 1.27 2.10
CA LEU A 34 3.30 0.62 2.81
C LEU A 34 2.06 0.55 1.91
N LEU A 35 1.46 -0.62 1.81
CA LEU A 35 0.14 -0.83 1.22
C LEU A 35 -0.82 -1.33 2.29
N THR A 36 -1.94 -0.66 2.41
CA THR A 36 -3.01 -1.02 3.32
C THR A 36 -4.03 -1.96 2.67
N HIS A 37 -4.82 -2.65 3.48
CA HIS A 37 -5.89 -3.51 3.02
C HIS A 37 -6.83 -2.82 2.03
N ASP A 38 -7.26 -1.59 2.35
CA ASP A 38 -8.22 -0.85 1.53
C ASP A 38 -7.65 -0.52 0.14
N GLU A 39 -6.36 -0.17 0.06
CA GLU A 39 -5.68 0.05 -1.22
C GLU A 39 -5.57 -1.25 -2.02
N ILE A 40 -5.22 -2.34 -1.37
CA ILE A 40 -5.09 -3.66 -1.99
C ILE A 40 -6.42 -4.10 -2.57
N VAL A 41 -7.50 -4.07 -1.77
CA VAL A 41 -8.83 -4.53 -2.20
C VAL A 41 -9.43 -3.62 -3.27
N SER A 42 -9.18 -2.31 -3.20
CA SER A 42 -9.70 -1.36 -4.21
C SER A 42 -9.13 -1.61 -5.61
N ALA A 43 -7.90 -2.14 -5.69
CA ALA A 43 -7.24 -2.44 -6.96
C ALA A 43 -7.34 -3.91 -7.37
N ALA A 44 -7.58 -4.80 -6.41
CA ALA A 44 -7.71 -6.22 -6.66
C ALA A 44 -8.99 -6.51 -7.47
N ARG A 45 -8.86 -7.34 -8.49
CA ARG A 45 -10.01 -7.97 -9.14
C ARG A 45 -10.44 -9.15 -8.29
N GLU A 46 -11.72 -9.51 -8.38
CA GLU A 46 -12.22 -10.68 -7.67
C GLU A 46 -11.38 -11.93 -7.99
N GLY A 47 -10.82 -12.55 -6.96
CA GLY A 47 -9.98 -13.74 -7.10
C GLY A 47 -8.53 -13.48 -7.56
N SER A 48 -8.08 -12.23 -7.74
CA SER A 48 -6.70 -11.95 -8.12
C SER A 48 -5.73 -12.34 -7.01
N ASP A 49 -4.56 -12.81 -7.43
CA ASP A 49 -3.45 -13.06 -6.51
C ASP A 49 -2.76 -11.75 -6.09
N LEU A 50 -2.00 -11.83 -5.00
CA LEU A 50 -1.30 -10.66 -4.48
C LEU A 50 -0.19 -10.17 -5.44
N TYR A 51 0.44 -11.08 -6.19
CA TYR A 51 1.48 -10.71 -7.14
C TYR A 51 0.94 -9.78 -8.25
N GLU A 52 -0.18 -10.14 -8.87
CA GLU A 52 -0.83 -9.32 -9.92
C GLU A 52 -1.31 -7.97 -9.35
N THR A 53 -1.85 -7.99 -8.14
CA THR A 53 -2.31 -6.77 -7.46
C THR A 53 -1.13 -5.83 -7.18
N LEU A 54 0.00 -6.33 -6.67
CA LEU A 54 1.20 -5.54 -6.44
C LEU A 54 1.81 -5.02 -7.75
N LEU A 55 1.79 -5.82 -8.81
CA LEU A 55 2.27 -5.41 -10.12
C LEU A 55 1.52 -4.18 -10.65
N SER A 56 0.23 -4.09 -10.37
CA SER A 56 -0.60 -2.95 -10.79
C SER A 56 -0.45 -1.72 -9.88
N LEU A 57 -0.31 -1.92 -8.57
CA LEU A 57 -0.26 -0.83 -7.58
C LEU A 57 1.15 -0.28 -7.36
N ARG A 58 2.11 -1.17 -7.19
CA ARG A 58 3.48 -0.84 -6.79
C ARG A 58 4.48 -1.77 -7.50
N PRO A 59 4.68 -1.64 -8.82
CA PRO A 59 5.59 -2.52 -9.58
C PRO A 59 7.00 -2.56 -9.00
N HIS A 60 7.48 -1.47 -8.40
CA HIS A 60 8.80 -1.41 -7.78
C HIS A 60 9.00 -2.37 -6.59
N PHE A 61 7.92 -2.87 -5.97
CA PHE A 61 8.02 -3.90 -4.92
C PHE A 61 8.51 -5.24 -5.49
N LEU A 62 8.27 -5.47 -6.77
CA LEU A 62 8.60 -6.71 -7.46
C LEU A 62 9.91 -6.62 -8.25
N GLU A 63 10.46 -5.42 -8.40
CA GLU A 63 11.69 -5.19 -9.12
C GLU A 63 12.91 -5.56 -8.28
N ALA A 64 13.92 -6.14 -8.92
CA ALA A 64 15.21 -6.34 -8.28
C ALA A 64 15.90 -4.99 -8.05
N PRO A 65 16.52 -4.77 -6.88
CA PRO A 65 17.25 -3.54 -6.62
C PRO A 65 18.35 -3.33 -7.66
N LEU A 66 18.47 -2.10 -8.17
CA LEU A 66 19.51 -1.71 -9.10
C LEU A 66 20.90 -1.91 -8.46
N GLY A 67 21.84 -2.49 -9.20
CA GLY A 67 23.23 -2.68 -8.76
C GLY A 67 23.59 -4.09 -8.31
N VAL A 68 22.71 -5.07 -8.46
CA VAL A 68 23.04 -6.48 -8.23
C VAL A 68 23.84 -7.01 -9.44
N GLN A 69 25.12 -7.34 -9.22
CA GLN A 69 25.94 -7.95 -10.26
C GLN A 69 25.45 -9.36 -10.59
N PRO A 70 25.40 -9.74 -11.89
CA PRO A 70 25.13 -11.12 -12.29
C PRO A 70 26.17 -12.07 -11.66
N GLY A 71 25.72 -13.13 -11.00
CA GLY A 71 26.60 -14.13 -10.38
C GLY A 71 26.82 -14.01 -8.86
N SER A 72 26.30 -12.97 -8.23
CA SER A 72 26.24 -12.94 -6.75
C SER A 72 25.10 -13.84 -6.24
N ALA A 73 25.32 -14.50 -5.10
CA ALA A 73 24.37 -15.42 -4.45
C ALA A 73 22.92 -14.85 -4.38
N PRO A 74 21.87 -15.66 -4.21
CA PRO A 74 20.47 -15.31 -4.45
C PRO A 74 20.07 -14.05 -3.66
N ARG A 75 20.18 -12.92 -4.30
CA ARG A 75 19.89 -11.57 -3.78
C ARG A 75 18.55 -11.09 -4.32
N GLY A 76 17.60 -12.01 -4.40
CA GLY A 76 16.23 -11.69 -4.74
C GLY A 76 15.49 -11.08 -3.55
N THR A 77 14.30 -10.62 -3.81
CA THR A 77 13.36 -10.21 -2.78
C THR A 77 12.97 -11.41 -1.92
N THR A 78 13.07 -11.28 -0.60
CA THR A 78 12.55 -12.26 0.33
C THR A 78 11.17 -11.85 0.83
N VAL A 79 10.26 -12.79 0.88
CA VAL A 79 8.89 -12.59 1.36
C VAL A 79 8.73 -13.22 2.73
N TYR A 80 8.20 -12.44 3.67
CA TYR A 80 7.78 -12.89 4.99
C TYR A 80 6.26 -12.75 5.11
N ILE A 81 5.60 -13.79 5.62
CA ILE A 81 4.16 -13.81 5.88
C ILE A 81 3.97 -14.04 7.38
N ASP A 82 3.33 -13.10 8.07
CA ASP A 82 3.16 -13.14 9.54
C ASP A 82 4.46 -13.47 10.28
N SER A 83 5.55 -12.80 9.90
CA SER A 83 6.90 -12.97 10.46
C SER A 83 7.57 -14.31 10.13
N ARG A 84 7.00 -15.15 9.27
CA ARG A 84 7.59 -16.39 8.79
C ARG A 84 8.13 -16.20 7.38
N ARG A 85 9.36 -16.65 7.14
CA ARG A 85 9.93 -16.62 5.80
C ARG A 85 9.15 -17.56 4.88
N ALA A 86 8.55 -17.01 3.83
CA ALA A 86 7.76 -17.75 2.84
C ALA A 86 8.55 -18.14 1.58
N GLY A 87 9.63 -17.42 1.29
CA GLY A 87 10.44 -17.67 0.10
C GLY A 87 10.73 -16.41 -0.71
N GLY A 88 10.63 -16.49 -2.01
CA GLY A 88 10.75 -15.36 -2.95
C GLY A 88 9.38 -14.85 -3.41
N LEU A 89 9.41 -14.06 -4.49
CA LEU A 89 8.20 -13.44 -5.05
C LEU A 89 7.14 -14.45 -5.51
N GLU A 90 7.53 -15.67 -5.82
CA GLU A 90 6.62 -16.75 -6.21
C GLU A 90 5.57 -17.06 -5.15
N SER A 91 5.91 -16.86 -3.86
CA SER A 91 4.98 -17.09 -2.75
C SER A 91 3.78 -16.13 -2.76
N LEU A 92 3.89 -14.97 -3.41
CA LEU A 92 2.80 -14.00 -3.54
C LEU A 92 1.64 -14.52 -4.40
N ARG A 93 1.93 -15.42 -5.35
CA ARG A 93 0.91 -16.03 -6.22
C ARG A 93 -0.01 -17.00 -5.49
N SER A 94 0.44 -17.50 -4.34
CA SER A 94 -0.39 -18.36 -3.49
C SER A 94 -1.30 -17.60 -2.53
N LEU A 95 -1.18 -16.27 -2.47
CA LEU A 95 -1.97 -15.42 -1.59
C LEU A 95 -3.05 -14.70 -2.39
N THR A 96 -4.29 -14.82 -1.95
CA THR A 96 -5.39 -14.01 -2.47
C THR A 96 -5.29 -12.60 -1.90
N ALA A 97 -5.38 -11.58 -2.75
CA ALA A 97 -5.25 -10.18 -2.34
C ALA A 97 -6.19 -9.78 -1.19
N GLY A 98 -7.45 -10.27 -1.20
CA GLY A 98 -8.43 -9.99 -0.15
C GLY A 98 -8.11 -10.55 1.24
N THR A 99 -7.16 -11.50 1.34
CA THR A 99 -6.73 -12.08 2.63
C THR A 99 -5.59 -11.31 3.30
N VAL A 100 -5.07 -10.28 2.63
CA VAL A 100 -3.94 -9.49 3.08
C VAL A 100 -4.41 -8.23 3.78
N ASP A 101 -3.84 -7.95 4.94
CA ASP A 101 -4.10 -6.74 5.74
C ASP A 101 -3.13 -5.61 5.38
N GLU A 102 -1.87 -5.94 5.27
CA GLU A 102 -0.80 -4.98 5.04
C GLU A 102 0.36 -5.61 4.26
N VAL A 103 0.94 -4.85 3.33
CA VAL A 103 2.21 -5.19 2.68
C VAL A 103 3.20 -4.05 2.92
N ARG A 104 4.38 -4.37 3.48
CA ARG A 104 5.48 -3.43 3.68
C ARG A 104 6.67 -3.81 2.82
N TYR A 105 7.22 -2.83 2.13
CA TYR A 105 8.47 -2.94 1.41
C TYR A 105 9.60 -2.44 2.31
N LEU A 106 10.59 -3.26 2.54
CA LEU A 106 11.80 -2.90 3.26
C LEU A 106 12.98 -2.88 2.29
N GLY A 107 13.57 -1.71 2.16
CA GLY A 107 14.81 -1.53 1.41
C GLY A 107 16.02 -2.23 2.06
N PRO A 108 17.21 -2.17 1.43
CA PRO A 108 18.38 -2.90 1.91
C PRO A 108 18.77 -2.60 3.36
N ASN A 109 18.76 -1.34 3.75
CA ASN A 109 19.15 -0.91 5.10
C ASN A 109 18.14 -1.36 6.15
N GLU A 110 16.83 -1.22 5.85
CA GLU A 110 15.76 -1.63 6.74
C GLU A 110 15.69 -3.15 6.87
N SER A 111 15.84 -3.87 5.75
CA SER A 111 15.91 -5.33 5.75
C SER A 111 17.04 -5.86 6.63
N GLN A 112 18.22 -5.27 6.56
CA GLN A 112 19.35 -5.65 7.39
C GLN A 112 19.15 -5.30 8.87
N SER A 113 18.52 -4.16 9.14
CA SER A 113 18.22 -3.73 10.50
C SER A 113 17.21 -4.63 11.19
N GLU A 114 16.16 -5.07 10.47
CA GLU A 114 15.06 -5.84 11.04
C GLU A 114 15.32 -7.36 11.02
N TYR A 115 16.01 -7.87 9.97
CA TYR A 115 16.25 -9.32 9.76
C TYR A 115 17.72 -9.70 9.83
N GLY A 116 18.60 -8.75 10.15
CA GLY A 116 20.02 -8.97 10.34
C GLY A 116 20.86 -8.97 9.05
N PRO A 117 22.20 -9.14 9.17
CA PRO A 117 23.14 -8.96 8.05
C PRO A 117 23.03 -10.04 6.96
N ARG A 118 22.27 -11.10 7.19
CA ARG A 118 21.97 -12.13 6.19
C ARG A 118 20.66 -11.87 5.44
N ALA A 119 19.97 -10.77 5.75
CA ALA A 119 18.79 -10.38 5.00
C ALA A 119 19.15 -10.10 3.54
N THR A 120 18.23 -10.43 2.66
CA THR A 120 18.34 -10.07 1.24
C THR A 120 18.26 -8.55 1.07
N LEU A 121 18.63 -8.06 -0.12
CA LEU A 121 18.61 -6.63 -0.41
C LEU A 121 17.22 -6.01 -0.25
N VAL A 122 16.17 -6.76 -0.46
CA VAL A 122 14.78 -6.32 -0.33
C VAL A 122 13.98 -7.37 0.41
N THR A 123 13.12 -6.91 1.31
CA THR A 123 12.19 -7.78 2.03
C THR A 123 10.77 -7.24 1.89
N LEU A 124 9.84 -8.10 1.49
CA LEU A 124 8.41 -7.83 1.57
C LEU A 124 7.85 -8.50 2.81
N VAL A 125 7.24 -7.71 3.67
CA VAL A 125 6.58 -8.18 4.89
C VAL A 125 5.08 -8.11 4.69
N ILE A 126 4.42 -9.24 4.74
CA ILE A 126 2.98 -9.39 4.52
C ILE A 126 2.33 -9.76 5.84
N LYS A 127 1.32 -9.02 6.23
CA LYS A 127 0.42 -9.39 7.32
C LYS A 127 -0.88 -9.91 6.75
N LEU A 128 -1.31 -11.06 7.21
CA LEU A 128 -2.60 -11.61 6.83
C LEU A 128 -3.70 -11.03 7.72
N ARG A 129 -4.85 -10.82 7.11
CA ARG A 129 -6.04 -10.42 7.84
C ARG A 129 -6.50 -11.56 8.75
N ARG A 130 -6.59 -11.27 10.03
CA ARG A 130 -7.18 -12.20 10.99
C ARG A 130 -8.69 -11.98 10.98
N PRO A 131 -9.50 -13.04 10.82
CA PRO A 131 -10.93 -12.88 10.99
C PRO A 131 -11.18 -12.32 12.39
N SER A 132 -11.89 -11.20 12.47
CA SER A 132 -12.28 -10.64 13.76
C SER A 132 -13.15 -11.69 14.47
N ARG A 133 -12.85 -11.94 15.72
CA ARG A 133 -13.50 -12.97 16.56
C ARG A 133 -15.01 -12.76 16.77
N THR A 134 -15.55 -11.72 16.14
CA THR A 134 -16.95 -11.28 16.28
C THR A 134 -17.91 -12.03 15.34
N ASP A 135 -17.41 -12.76 14.34
CA ASP A 135 -18.28 -13.41 13.36
C ASP A 135 -18.68 -14.85 13.73
N THR A 136 -18.32 -15.31 14.93
CA THR A 136 -18.70 -16.65 15.42
C THR A 136 -19.76 -16.58 16.53
N THR A 137 -20.68 -15.63 16.45
CA THR A 137 -21.93 -15.78 17.20
C THR A 137 -22.83 -16.67 16.37
N PHE A 138 -22.58 -17.96 16.38
CA PHE A 138 -23.62 -18.92 16.03
C PHE A 138 -24.78 -18.68 16.99
N ASP A 139 -25.86 -18.19 16.43
CA ASP A 139 -27.14 -18.06 17.11
C ASP A 139 -27.66 -19.47 17.46
N VAL A 140 -27.23 -19.98 18.64
CA VAL A 140 -27.61 -21.31 19.15
C VAL A 140 -29.03 -21.27 19.73
N ASN A 141 -29.74 -20.16 19.58
CA ASN A 141 -31.02 -19.95 20.27
C ASN A 141 -32.24 -20.05 19.35
N ASN A 142 -32.26 -20.98 18.42
CA ASN A 142 -33.48 -21.30 17.68
C ASN A 142 -33.80 -22.80 17.74
N ARG A 143 -34.30 -23.21 18.93
CA ARG A 143 -35.10 -24.42 19.10
C ARG A 143 -36.29 -24.10 19.98
#